data_9f037fe91f6df8a095768f395b25403e
#
_entry.id   9f037fe91f6df8a095768f395b25403e
#
_cell.length_a   1.000
_cell.length_b   1.000
_cell.length_c   1.000
_cell.angle_alpha   90.00
_cell.angle_beta   90.00
_cell.angle_gamma   90.00
#
_symmetry.space_group_name_H-M   'P 1'
#
loop_
_entity.id
_entity.type
_entity.pdbx_description
1 polymer ?
#
loop_
_entity_poly.entity_id
_entity_poly.type
_entity_poly.pdbx_seq_one_letter_code
_entity_poly.pdbx_strand_id
1 'polypeptide(L)'
;INSILTIENLTQINTGDNGGKGSYKLKRVSGYEPFSSFLVGSSTSVLEMYTVSPNKYSEKERLFVFVRDEVDEYYLFEIFESAPPILRGGFTATTLPLSNEAQMSDNGEVLNVVTGNEESIFFNFNTSSSALITDADFPENVIDVTFKDTYFVWLDRSTNRFYVSDNNATDPTSCVNALDFGTVESNPDNVVAVEAIGNEVAIFGERTIEFYYNSGNVDFPFDRNNGATQEIGTKSTRSVAKIDDKVYFIGSTYDGDASVYFLNGYQYVKVSNDAIDNLLKYTDDQFTLRDISKARCYGLKEEGDYFYCICFENDNTPTICYSINTGLWSLRRDQASVSQVYCGSIKSYAFGYNIIARSDAYLGSSIVTLYSMKRGANTFLSVDESTGAYIEHNIECLLILPHISAENKNIQINYFEMDIQKGVGNVDDPDPEITLTISRDGGMTYGNPITMKMGTDGSYKQRVRADMLGCSRDTVFKIESDSPVQQEWFTAYIDYEVMSE
;
A
#
# COMPACT_ATOMS: atom_id res chain seq x y z
N ILE A 1 -1.59 -20.52 -20.69
CA ILE A 1 -0.98 -20.85 -19.39
C ILE A 1 0.10 -19.82 -19.15
N ASN A 2 -0.14 -18.93 -18.23
CA ASN A 2 0.69 -17.77 -18.00
C ASN A 2 2.00 -18.17 -17.33
N SER A 3 3.12 -17.84 -17.95
CA SER A 3 4.43 -17.84 -17.32
C SER A 3 4.45 -16.68 -16.30
N ILE A 4 3.88 -16.91 -15.13
CA ILE A 4 3.84 -15.89 -14.09
C ILE A 4 5.20 -15.89 -13.42
N LEU A 5 5.97 -14.84 -13.67
CA LEU A 5 7.07 -14.46 -12.82
C LEU A 5 6.47 -14.08 -11.45
N THR A 6 6.62 -14.93 -10.45
CA THR A 6 6.21 -14.61 -9.08
C THR A 6 7.39 -14.04 -8.34
N ILE A 7 7.25 -12.81 -7.84
CA ILE A 7 8.24 -12.11 -7.02
C ILE A 7 7.57 -11.83 -5.67
N GLU A 8 8.07 -12.44 -4.59
CA GLU A 8 7.55 -12.21 -3.25
C GLU A 8 8.67 -11.73 -2.32
N ASN A 9 8.42 -10.66 -1.59
CA ASN A 9 9.34 -9.97 -0.68
C ASN A 9 10.68 -9.54 -1.35
N LEU A 10 10.64 -9.37 -2.65
CA LEU A 10 11.73 -8.83 -3.46
C LEU A 10 11.20 -7.64 -4.27
N THR A 11 12.02 -6.63 -4.41
CA THR A 11 11.75 -5.43 -5.21
C THR A 11 12.74 -5.36 -6.35
N GLN A 12 12.25 -5.11 -7.56
CA GLN A 12 13.12 -4.87 -8.69
C GLN A 12 13.58 -3.40 -8.69
N ILE A 13 14.87 -3.20 -8.75
CA ILE A 13 15.52 -1.90 -8.80
C ILE A 13 16.27 -1.76 -10.12
N ASN A 14 16.08 -0.61 -10.79
CA ASN A 14 16.84 -0.28 -11.99
C ASN A 14 18.25 0.16 -11.59
N THR A 15 19.27 -0.54 -12.10
CA THR A 15 20.68 -0.27 -11.80
C THR A 15 21.37 0.57 -12.87
N GLY A 16 20.66 0.94 -13.94
CA GLY A 16 21.25 1.52 -15.13
C GLY A 16 22.06 0.52 -15.94
N ASP A 17 22.83 1.01 -16.90
CA ASP A 17 23.69 0.16 -17.74
C ASP A 17 24.99 -0.16 -17.00
N ASN A 18 25.03 -1.30 -16.32
CA ASN A 18 26.18 -1.78 -15.53
C ASN A 18 27.07 -2.75 -16.28
N GLY A 19 27.25 -2.58 -17.59
CA GLY A 19 28.29 -3.29 -18.33
C GLY A 19 28.16 -4.82 -18.30
N GLY A 20 27.02 -5.38 -18.64
CA GLY A 20 26.80 -6.83 -18.81
C GLY A 20 26.20 -7.57 -17.62
N LYS A 21 25.86 -6.88 -16.52
CA LYS A 21 25.19 -7.49 -15.35
C LYS A 21 23.68 -7.27 -15.31
N GLY A 22 23.06 -6.95 -16.43
CA GLY A 22 21.62 -6.63 -16.49
C GLY A 22 21.28 -5.22 -15.98
N SER A 23 20.23 -4.66 -16.52
CA SER A 23 19.75 -3.31 -16.14
C SER A 23 18.98 -3.30 -14.81
N TYR A 24 18.73 -4.44 -14.22
CA TYR A 24 17.88 -4.61 -13.03
C TYR A 24 18.51 -5.58 -12.04
N LYS A 25 18.22 -5.36 -10.77
CA LYS A 25 18.46 -6.32 -9.69
C LYS A 25 17.19 -6.51 -8.88
N LEU A 26 17.05 -7.68 -8.28
CA LEU A 26 16.06 -7.92 -7.24
C LEU A 26 16.71 -7.69 -5.88
N LYS A 27 16.08 -6.89 -5.05
CA LYS A 27 16.50 -6.62 -3.69
C LYS A 27 15.40 -6.99 -2.73
N ARG A 28 15.76 -7.59 -1.59
CA ARG A 28 14.80 -7.87 -0.53
C ARG A 28 14.15 -6.58 -0.05
N VAL A 29 12.83 -6.64 0.23
CA VAL A 29 12.08 -5.56 0.85
C VAL A 29 12.66 -5.22 2.22
N SER A 30 12.53 -3.97 2.63
CA SER A 30 12.98 -3.55 3.97
C SER A 30 12.10 -4.17 5.05
N GLY A 31 12.72 -4.63 6.11
CA GLY A 31 12.03 -4.98 7.35
C GLY A 31 11.53 -3.76 8.10
N TYR A 32 10.91 -3.99 9.24
CA TYR A 32 10.43 -2.93 10.10
C TYR A 32 10.74 -3.20 11.57
N GLU A 33 10.76 -2.13 12.36
CA GLU A 33 10.99 -2.15 13.81
C GLU A 33 9.91 -1.32 14.52
N PRO A 34 9.57 -1.64 15.78
CA PRO A 34 8.67 -0.81 16.57
C PRO A 34 9.15 0.64 16.63
N PHE A 35 8.27 1.56 16.31
CA PHE A 35 8.54 3.00 16.30
C PHE A 35 7.94 3.70 17.51
N SER A 36 6.67 3.46 17.78
CA SER A 36 5.94 4.08 18.89
C SER A 36 4.80 3.16 19.33
N SER A 37 4.55 3.10 20.63
CA SER A 37 3.43 2.36 21.20
C SER A 37 2.65 3.21 22.18
N PHE A 38 1.32 3.06 22.19
CA PHE A 38 0.43 3.78 23.11
C PHE A 38 -0.77 2.95 23.49
N LEU A 39 -1.33 3.26 24.68
CA LEU A 39 -2.46 2.55 25.25
C LEU A 39 -3.76 3.28 24.89
N VAL A 40 -4.79 2.53 24.49
CA VAL A 40 -6.12 3.05 24.14
C VAL A 40 -7.22 2.51 25.05
N GLY A 41 -6.98 1.52 25.86
CA GLY A 41 -7.93 1.04 26.88
C GLY A 41 -8.61 -0.29 26.56
N SER A 42 -9.00 -0.55 25.33
CA SER A 42 -9.58 -1.82 24.89
C SER A 42 -9.03 -2.22 23.52
N SER A 43 -9.52 -3.32 22.97
CA SER A 43 -9.14 -3.76 21.61
C SER A 43 -9.34 -2.62 20.60
N THR A 44 -8.30 -2.29 19.85
CA THR A 44 -8.25 -1.04 19.07
C THR A 44 -7.85 -1.31 17.63
N SER A 45 -8.47 -0.60 16.70
CA SER A 45 -8.07 -0.54 15.29
C SER A 45 -7.57 0.84 14.91
N VAL A 46 -6.48 0.88 14.13
CA VAL A 46 -6.04 2.10 13.46
C VAL A 46 -6.89 2.30 12.23
N LEU A 47 -7.53 3.46 12.12
CA LEU A 47 -8.39 3.79 10.98
C LEU A 47 -7.64 4.56 9.92
N GLU A 48 -6.82 5.53 10.32
CA GLU A 48 -6.05 6.36 9.40
C GLU A 48 -4.80 6.94 10.07
N MET A 49 -3.79 7.22 9.24
CA MET A 49 -2.59 7.98 9.64
C MET A 49 -2.32 9.10 8.63
N TYR A 50 -2.08 10.28 9.12
CA TYR A 50 -1.85 11.45 8.29
C TYR A 50 -0.66 12.27 8.78
N THR A 51 0.22 12.64 7.85
CA THR A 51 1.37 13.50 8.14
C THR A 51 1.13 14.91 7.66
N VAL A 52 1.05 15.82 8.60
CA VAL A 52 0.97 17.26 8.33
C VAL A 52 2.38 17.78 8.06
N SER A 53 2.55 18.44 6.93
CA SER A 53 3.81 19.10 6.57
C SER A 53 4.14 20.26 7.50
N PRO A 54 5.43 20.65 7.62
CA PRO A 54 5.81 21.82 8.40
C PRO A 54 4.99 23.06 7.98
N ASN A 55 4.48 23.78 8.97
CA ASN A 55 3.61 24.92 8.77
C ASN A 55 3.92 26.04 9.79
N LYS A 56 3.12 27.12 9.82
CA LYS A 56 3.34 28.25 10.73
C LYS A 56 3.26 27.89 12.23
N TYR A 57 2.70 26.74 12.59
CA TYR A 57 2.57 26.27 13.97
C TYR A 57 3.59 25.22 14.38
N SER A 58 4.27 24.62 13.41
CA SER A 58 5.33 23.64 13.63
C SER A 58 6.36 23.66 12.53
N GLU A 59 7.64 23.82 12.88
CA GLU A 59 8.77 23.70 11.95
C GLU A 59 9.05 22.26 11.54
N LYS A 60 8.46 21.29 12.24
CA LYS A 60 8.62 19.84 11.98
C LYS A 60 7.31 19.24 11.50
N GLU A 61 7.43 18.15 10.78
CA GLU A 61 6.31 17.27 10.45
C GLU A 61 5.58 16.80 11.71
N ARG A 62 4.28 16.61 11.61
CA ARG A 62 3.41 16.13 12.67
C ARG A 62 2.64 14.91 12.17
N LEU A 63 2.81 13.75 12.80
CA LEU A 63 2.06 12.54 12.46
C LEU A 63 0.84 12.41 13.37
N PHE A 64 -0.33 12.30 12.77
CA PHE A 64 -1.59 12.03 13.45
C PHE A 64 -2.04 10.61 13.16
N VAL A 65 -2.58 9.96 14.20
CA VAL A 65 -3.12 8.60 14.12
C VAL A 65 -4.52 8.62 14.70
N PHE A 66 -5.48 8.20 13.89
CA PHE A 66 -6.87 8.10 14.30
C PHE A 66 -7.21 6.64 14.54
N VAL A 67 -7.70 6.33 15.70
CA VAL A 67 -7.98 4.98 16.17
C VAL A 67 -9.38 4.87 16.71
N ARG A 68 -9.94 3.67 16.65
CA ARG A 68 -11.23 3.29 17.22
C ARG A 68 -11.05 2.11 18.15
N ASP A 69 -11.72 2.11 19.29
CA ASP A 69 -11.78 0.97 20.18
C ASP A 69 -13.02 0.08 19.95
N GLU A 70 -13.12 -1.04 20.67
CA GLU A 70 -14.24 -1.99 20.52
C GLU A 70 -15.56 -1.50 21.15
N VAL A 71 -15.53 -0.42 21.96
CA VAL A 71 -16.73 0.22 22.52
C VAL A 71 -17.15 1.45 21.73
N ASP A 72 -16.62 1.59 20.53
CA ASP A 72 -16.97 2.63 19.55
C ASP A 72 -16.60 4.04 19.98
N GLU A 73 -15.50 4.17 20.72
CA GLU A 73 -14.87 5.45 20.98
C GLU A 73 -13.73 5.69 20.00
N TYR A 74 -13.62 6.93 19.55
CA TYR A 74 -12.57 7.37 18.62
C TYR A 74 -11.57 8.23 19.35
N TYR A 75 -10.30 8.06 18.99
CA TYR A 75 -9.20 8.82 19.57
C TYR A 75 -8.26 9.34 18.49
N LEU A 76 -7.90 10.62 18.60
CA LEU A 76 -6.88 11.23 17.77
C LEU A 76 -5.60 11.39 18.59
N PHE A 77 -4.54 10.70 18.16
CA PHE A 77 -3.20 10.81 18.76
C PHE A 77 -2.27 11.58 17.84
N GLU A 78 -1.40 12.36 18.43
CA GLU A 78 -0.23 12.93 17.77
C GLU A 78 1.02 12.16 18.20
N ILE A 79 1.78 11.71 17.20
CA ILE A 79 2.97 10.87 17.38
C ILE A 79 4.21 11.70 17.10
N PHE A 80 5.25 11.46 17.87
CA PHE A 80 6.52 12.15 17.82
C PHE A 80 7.67 11.16 17.58
N GLU A 81 8.73 11.62 16.92
CA GLU A 81 9.93 10.81 16.67
C GLU A 81 10.64 10.37 17.97
N SER A 82 10.67 11.24 18.97
CA SER A 82 11.48 11.03 20.18
C SER A 82 10.75 11.37 21.48
N ALA A 83 9.44 11.49 21.46
CA ALA A 83 8.62 11.77 22.63
C ALA A 83 7.40 10.85 22.67
N PRO A 84 6.80 10.64 23.85
CA PRO A 84 5.58 9.86 23.99
C PRO A 84 4.43 10.45 23.14
N PRO A 85 3.54 9.61 22.59
CA PRO A 85 2.32 10.04 21.93
C PRO A 85 1.44 10.89 22.84
N ILE A 86 0.76 11.88 22.26
CA ILE A 86 -0.16 12.76 22.97
C ILE A 86 -1.57 12.54 22.45
N LEU A 87 -2.52 12.23 23.34
CA LEU A 87 -3.94 12.22 23.02
C LEU A 87 -4.42 13.66 22.75
N ARG A 88 -4.94 13.90 21.55
CA ARG A 88 -5.43 15.21 21.10
C ARG A 88 -6.95 15.34 21.14
N GLY A 89 -7.67 14.22 21.17
CA GLY A 89 -9.12 14.20 21.33
C GLY A 89 -9.65 12.79 21.51
N GLY A 90 -10.75 12.66 22.26
CA GLY A 90 -11.54 11.46 22.42
C GLY A 90 -12.99 11.80 22.10
N PHE A 91 -13.65 10.95 21.31
CA PHE A 91 -15.00 11.18 20.80
C PHE A 91 -15.78 9.87 20.90
N THR A 92 -17.00 9.94 21.43
CA THR A 92 -17.89 8.80 21.50
C THR A 92 -18.84 8.85 20.30
N ALA A 93 -18.90 7.79 19.52
CA ALA A 93 -19.83 7.72 18.42
C ALA A 93 -21.28 7.68 18.91
N THR A 94 -22.11 8.51 18.33
CA THR A 94 -23.54 8.63 18.70
C THR A 94 -24.45 7.82 17.78
N THR A 95 -23.95 7.43 16.61
CA THR A 95 -24.71 6.72 15.57
C THR A 95 -24.02 5.43 15.09
N LEU A 96 -24.82 4.39 14.86
CA LEU A 96 -24.40 3.10 14.33
C LEU A 96 -25.05 2.87 12.94
N PRO A 97 -24.44 2.12 12.03
CA PRO A 97 -23.20 1.35 12.13
C PRO A 97 -21.96 2.20 11.89
N LEU A 98 -20.92 1.95 12.68
CA LEU A 98 -19.67 2.65 12.55
C LEU A 98 -18.90 2.16 11.33
N SER A 99 -18.42 3.09 10.54
CA SER A 99 -17.52 2.80 9.45
C SER A 99 -16.12 2.51 10.01
N ASN A 100 -15.43 1.51 9.43
CA ASN A 100 -14.00 1.31 9.65
C ASN A 100 -13.17 2.20 8.72
N GLU A 101 -13.77 3.26 8.21
CA GLU A 101 -13.17 4.17 7.26
C GLU A 101 -12.98 5.52 7.94
N ALA A 102 -11.83 6.13 7.72
CA ALA A 102 -11.58 7.52 8.04
C ALA A 102 -10.68 8.11 6.95
N GLN A 103 -10.83 9.39 6.70
CA GLN A 103 -9.97 10.15 5.80
C GLN A 103 -9.57 11.45 6.47
N MET A 104 -8.39 11.96 6.12
CA MET A 104 -7.84 13.17 6.69
C MET A 104 -7.29 14.11 5.63
N SER A 105 -7.50 15.40 5.86
CA SER A 105 -6.89 16.46 5.04
C SER A 105 -6.66 17.70 5.90
N ASP A 106 -5.66 18.52 5.60
CA ASP A 106 -5.38 19.75 6.33
C ASP A 106 -5.33 20.98 5.42
N ASN A 107 -5.62 22.15 5.99
CA ASN A 107 -5.47 23.46 5.35
C ASN A 107 -4.30 24.27 5.91
N GLY A 108 -3.43 23.65 6.72
CA GLY A 108 -2.33 24.30 7.42
C GLY A 108 -2.73 25.02 8.72
N GLU A 109 -4.03 25.13 9.04
CA GLU A 109 -4.58 25.69 10.28
C GLU A 109 -5.34 24.66 11.11
N VAL A 110 -6.08 23.79 10.44
CA VAL A 110 -6.81 22.67 11.05
C VAL A 110 -6.56 21.39 10.25
N LEU A 111 -6.55 20.26 10.96
CA LEU A 111 -6.69 18.93 10.39
C LEU A 111 -8.15 18.54 10.44
N ASN A 112 -8.74 18.25 9.30
CA ASN A 112 -10.07 17.69 9.21
C ASN A 112 -9.98 16.16 9.17
N VAL A 113 -10.76 15.50 10.02
CA VAL A 113 -10.92 14.04 10.05
C VAL A 113 -12.39 13.74 9.76
N VAL A 114 -12.65 12.99 8.71
CA VAL A 114 -13.99 12.49 8.37
C VAL A 114 -14.05 11.00 8.66
N THR A 115 -15.17 10.54 9.23
CA THR A 115 -15.30 9.17 9.76
C THR A 115 -16.19 8.27 8.91
N GLY A 116 -16.72 8.79 7.80
CA GLY A 116 -17.70 8.08 7.00
C GLY A 116 -19.11 8.00 7.63
N ASN A 117 -19.31 8.71 8.73
CA ASN A 117 -20.56 8.83 9.49
C ASN A 117 -20.91 10.30 9.69
N GLU A 118 -21.98 10.57 10.47
CA GLU A 118 -22.45 11.93 10.80
C GLU A 118 -21.41 12.79 11.54
N GLU A 119 -20.35 12.19 12.07
CA GLU A 119 -19.38 12.88 12.91
C GLU A 119 -18.08 13.15 12.16
N SER A 120 -17.68 14.41 12.09
CA SER A 120 -16.40 14.86 11.57
C SER A 120 -15.72 15.78 12.57
N ILE A 121 -14.40 15.88 12.51
CA ILE A 121 -13.61 16.53 13.55
C ILE A 121 -12.67 17.56 12.91
N PHE A 122 -12.56 18.73 13.54
CA PHE A 122 -11.45 19.65 13.33
C PHE A 122 -10.47 19.59 14.51
N PHE A 123 -9.20 19.35 14.22
CA PHE A 123 -8.11 19.58 15.17
C PHE A 123 -7.42 20.89 14.79
N ASN A 124 -7.46 21.88 15.68
CA ASN A 124 -6.85 23.18 15.45
C ASN A 124 -5.38 23.19 15.89
N PHE A 125 -4.46 23.48 14.96
CA PHE A 125 -3.01 23.46 15.22
C PHE A 125 -2.55 24.55 16.19
N ASN A 126 -3.22 25.69 16.20
CA ASN A 126 -2.87 26.81 17.08
C ASN A 126 -3.23 26.54 18.55
N THR A 127 -4.44 26.05 18.79
CA THR A 127 -4.92 25.74 20.15
C THR A 127 -4.55 24.35 20.62
N SER A 128 -4.12 23.48 19.70
CA SER A 128 -3.85 22.05 19.94
C SER A 128 -5.05 21.30 20.54
N SER A 129 -6.25 21.66 20.12
CA SER A 129 -7.53 21.08 20.58
C SER A 129 -8.35 20.56 19.42
N SER A 130 -9.10 19.48 19.66
CA SER A 130 -10.07 18.90 18.73
C SER A 130 -11.49 19.30 19.09
N ALA A 131 -12.34 19.44 18.09
CA ALA A 131 -13.76 19.64 18.27
C ALA A 131 -14.55 18.91 17.16
N LEU A 132 -15.72 18.39 17.50
CA LEU A 132 -16.68 17.90 16.50
C LEU A 132 -17.18 19.08 15.65
N ILE A 133 -17.38 18.84 14.37
CA ILE A 133 -18.08 19.76 13.50
C ILE A 133 -19.56 19.71 13.88
N THR A 134 -20.11 20.84 14.29
CA THR A 134 -21.49 20.98 14.75
C THR A 134 -22.27 21.98 13.90
N ASP A 135 -21.72 22.38 12.78
CA ASP A 135 -22.40 23.22 11.78
C ASP A 135 -23.63 22.47 11.24
N ALA A 136 -24.79 23.12 11.32
CA ALA A 136 -26.06 22.51 10.91
C ALA A 136 -26.18 22.28 9.40
N ASP A 137 -25.33 22.94 8.62
CA ASP A 137 -25.26 22.83 7.15
C ASP A 137 -24.24 21.78 6.69
N PHE A 138 -23.46 21.19 7.63
CA PHE A 138 -22.47 20.16 7.32
C PHE A 138 -23.17 18.85 6.88
N PRO A 139 -22.69 18.19 5.77
CA PRO A 139 -23.31 16.96 5.29
C PRO A 139 -23.16 15.81 6.30
N GLU A 140 -24.24 15.00 6.43
CA GLU A 140 -24.33 13.99 7.50
C GLU A 140 -23.42 12.77 7.28
N ASN A 141 -23.10 12.41 6.04
CA ASN A 141 -22.41 11.15 5.73
C ASN A 141 -21.15 11.36 4.90
N VAL A 142 -20.19 12.12 5.41
CA VAL A 142 -18.96 12.44 4.69
C VAL A 142 -18.01 11.25 4.69
N ILE A 143 -17.71 10.75 3.48
CA ILE A 143 -16.83 9.57 3.29
C ILE A 143 -15.40 9.92 2.94
N ASP A 144 -15.18 11.08 2.33
CA ASP A 144 -13.86 11.48 1.86
C ASP A 144 -13.70 12.99 1.87
N VAL A 145 -12.47 13.45 1.99
CA VAL A 145 -12.12 14.86 2.06
C VAL A 145 -10.79 15.16 1.40
N THR A 146 -10.73 16.22 0.63
CA THR A 146 -9.47 16.80 0.13
C THR A 146 -9.46 18.31 0.37
N PHE A 147 -8.27 18.92 0.35
CA PHE A 147 -8.12 20.36 0.43
C PHE A 147 -7.53 20.92 -0.87
N LYS A 148 -8.22 21.92 -1.42
CA LYS A 148 -7.77 22.56 -2.66
C LYS A 148 -8.12 24.05 -2.66
N ASP A 149 -7.13 24.87 -2.98
CA ASP A 149 -7.31 26.33 -3.22
C ASP A 149 -8.12 27.03 -2.11
N THR A 150 -7.76 26.79 -0.85
CA THR A 150 -8.39 27.34 0.36
C THR A 150 -9.70 26.71 0.80
N TYR A 151 -10.17 25.68 0.11
CA TYR A 151 -11.44 25.00 0.41
C TYR A 151 -11.23 23.54 0.74
N PHE A 152 -11.92 23.02 1.77
CA PHE A 152 -12.18 21.60 1.89
C PHE A 152 -13.28 21.20 0.92
N VAL A 153 -13.10 20.03 0.30
CA VAL A 153 -14.11 19.41 -0.56
C VAL A 153 -14.49 18.09 0.05
N TRP A 154 -15.76 17.94 0.41
CA TRP A 154 -16.32 16.77 1.08
C TRP A 154 -17.26 16.00 0.16
N LEU A 155 -17.22 14.68 0.20
CA LEU A 155 -18.15 13.82 -0.53
C LEU A 155 -19.24 13.28 0.41
N ASP A 156 -20.48 13.39 -0.01
CA ASP A 156 -21.63 12.86 0.71
C ASP A 156 -21.97 11.44 0.23
N ARG A 157 -21.87 10.46 1.15
CA ARG A 157 -22.10 9.04 0.88
C ARG A 157 -23.47 8.79 0.25
N SER A 158 -23.52 7.88 -0.72
CA SER A 158 -24.76 7.42 -1.38
C SER A 158 -25.52 8.52 -2.10
N THR A 159 -24.85 9.59 -2.44
CA THR A 159 -25.36 10.68 -3.27
C THR A 159 -24.41 10.95 -4.44
N ASN A 160 -24.82 11.85 -5.31
CA ASN A 160 -23.95 12.40 -6.36
C ASN A 160 -23.43 13.81 -6.00
N ARG A 161 -23.39 14.16 -4.70
CA ARG A 161 -23.06 15.51 -4.24
C ARG A 161 -21.68 15.57 -3.60
N PHE A 162 -21.06 16.72 -3.79
CA PHE A 162 -19.90 17.14 -3.02
C PHE A 162 -20.15 18.55 -2.48
N TYR A 163 -19.67 18.80 -1.28
CA TYR A 163 -19.80 20.07 -0.58
C TYR A 163 -18.45 20.77 -0.52
N VAL A 164 -18.51 22.09 -0.47
CA VAL A 164 -17.32 22.95 -0.42
C VAL A 164 -17.38 23.80 0.84
N SER A 165 -16.29 23.86 1.58
CA SER A 165 -16.21 24.65 2.81
C SER A 165 -16.24 26.15 2.53
N ASP A 166 -16.44 26.94 3.56
CA ASP A 166 -16.05 28.35 3.58
C ASP A 166 -14.53 28.47 3.32
N ASN A 167 -14.12 29.65 2.84
CA ASN A 167 -12.73 29.95 2.55
C ASN A 167 -11.87 29.84 3.82
N ASN A 168 -10.87 28.95 3.81
CA ASN A 168 -10.00 28.66 4.95
C ASN A 168 -10.79 28.32 6.23
N ALA A 169 -11.82 27.50 6.12
CA ALA A 169 -12.65 27.10 7.24
C ALA A 169 -11.82 26.52 8.41
N THR A 170 -12.08 27.04 9.60
CA THR A 170 -11.40 26.63 10.85
C THR A 170 -12.36 26.54 12.04
N ASP A 171 -13.56 27.10 11.91
CA ASP A 171 -14.59 27.09 12.96
C ASP A 171 -15.50 25.86 12.78
N PRO A 172 -15.52 24.91 13.71
CA PRO A 172 -16.37 23.73 13.59
C PRO A 172 -17.88 24.01 13.73
N THR A 173 -18.27 25.24 14.09
CA THR A 173 -19.68 25.65 14.25
C THR A 173 -20.22 26.42 13.04
N SER A 174 -19.34 26.81 12.12
CA SER A 174 -19.68 27.55 10.91
C SER A 174 -18.55 27.35 9.88
N CYS A 175 -18.62 26.28 9.11
CA CYS A 175 -17.57 25.92 8.17
C CYS A 175 -18.06 25.66 6.75
N VAL A 176 -19.37 25.62 6.54
CA VAL A 176 -19.99 25.35 5.24
C VAL A 176 -21.37 26.03 5.16
N ASN A 177 -21.81 26.32 3.94
CA ASN A 177 -23.17 26.74 3.67
C ASN A 177 -23.93 25.61 2.95
N ALA A 178 -25.12 25.29 3.35
CA ALA A 178 -25.96 24.23 2.77
C ALA A 178 -26.15 24.34 1.24
N LEU A 179 -25.97 25.52 0.69
CA LEU A 179 -26.09 25.78 -0.76
C LEU A 179 -24.76 25.60 -1.52
N ASP A 180 -23.64 25.46 -0.82
CA ASP A 180 -22.32 25.33 -1.42
C ASP A 180 -22.01 23.87 -1.77
N PHE A 181 -22.82 23.30 -2.64
CA PHE A 181 -22.61 21.96 -3.16
C PHE A 181 -22.64 21.89 -4.69
N GLY A 182 -21.87 20.97 -5.23
CA GLY A 182 -21.92 20.57 -6.64
C GLY A 182 -22.51 19.17 -6.79
N THR A 183 -22.95 18.85 -7.99
CA THR A 183 -23.46 17.52 -8.36
C THR A 183 -22.66 16.94 -9.50
N VAL A 184 -22.31 15.65 -9.39
CA VAL A 184 -21.73 14.87 -10.49
C VAL A 184 -22.86 14.45 -11.41
N GLU A 185 -22.84 14.91 -12.65
CA GLU A 185 -24.00 14.86 -13.54
C GLU A 185 -23.83 13.99 -14.81
N SER A 186 -22.60 13.57 -15.13
CA SER A 186 -22.33 12.83 -16.36
C SER A 186 -23.07 11.48 -16.41
N ASN A 187 -23.13 10.82 -15.26
CA ASN A 187 -23.92 9.60 -15.06
C ASN A 187 -24.61 9.68 -13.68
N PRO A 188 -25.79 9.06 -13.52
CA PRO A 188 -26.44 8.96 -12.23
C PRO A 188 -25.75 7.88 -11.39
N ASP A 189 -24.55 8.15 -10.91
CA ASP A 189 -23.79 7.29 -10.00
C ASP A 189 -23.43 8.02 -8.70
N ASN A 190 -23.17 7.27 -7.66
CA ASN A 190 -22.78 7.82 -6.37
C ASN A 190 -21.30 8.23 -6.41
N VAL A 191 -20.95 9.28 -5.69
CA VAL A 191 -19.55 9.66 -5.45
C VAL A 191 -18.90 8.69 -4.48
N VAL A 192 -17.62 8.39 -4.71
CA VAL A 192 -16.86 7.39 -3.95
C VAL A 192 -15.57 7.94 -3.37
N ALA A 193 -14.81 8.72 -4.13
CA ALA A 193 -13.53 9.28 -3.67
C ALA A 193 -13.26 10.65 -4.29
N VAL A 194 -12.45 11.45 -3.61
CA VAL A 194 -12.01 12.77 -4.09
C VAL A 194 -10.49 12.94 -3.92
N GLU A 195 -9.83 13.50 -4.94
CA GLU A 195 -8.41 13.76 -4.87
C GLU A 195 -8.05 15.07 -5.57
N ALA A 196 -7.19 15.89 -4.94
CA ALA A 196 -6.68 17.11 -5.53
C ALA A 196 -5.54 16.82 -6.52
N ILE A 197 -5.73 17.15 -7.80
CA ILE A 197 -4.79 16.86 -8.88
C ILE A 197 -4.41 18.16 -9.60
N GLY A 198 -3.15 18.55 -9.52
CA GLY A 198 -2.70 19.79 -10.15
C GLY A 198 -3.51 21.00 -9.67
N ASN A 199 -4.23 21.65 -10.58
CA ASN A 199 -5.09 22.79 -10.26
C ASN A 199 -6.58 22.43 -10.17
N GLU A 200 -6.92 21.16 -10.16
CA GLU A 200 -8.28 20.66 -10.17
C GLU A 200 -8.52 19.68 -9.04
N VAL A 201 -9.79 19.37 -8.82
CA VAL A 201 -10.27 18.30 -7.96
C VAL A 201 -10.87 17.23 -8.85
N ALA A 202 -10.40 15.99 -8.75
CA ALA A 202 -11.00 14.84 -9.40
C ALA A 202 -11.98 14.17 -8.46
N ILE A 203 -13.23 14.04 -8.88
CA ILE A 203 -14.28 13.32 -8.15
C ILE A 203 -14.53 12.00 -8.85
N PHE A 204 -14.32 10.91 -8.12
CA PHE A 204 -14.51 9.55 -8.58
C PHE A 204 -15.91 9.09 -8.17
N GLY A 205 -16.75 8.80 -9.14
CA GLY A 205 -17.98 8.07 -8.95
C GLY A 205 -17.77 6.57 -9.07
N GLU A 206 -18.83 5.78 -8.98
CA GLU A 206 -18.78 4.33 -9.19
C GLU A 206 -18.43 3.96 -10.65
N ARG A 207 -18.69 4.85 -11.60
CA ARG A 207 -18.57 4.61 -13.04
C ARG A 207 -17.89 5.72 -13.83
N THR A 208 -17.79 6.92 -13.25
CA THR A 208 -17.22 8.09 -13.92
C THR A 208 -16.23 8.82 -13.05
N ILE A 209 -15.32 9.57 -13.69
CA ILE A 209 -14.46 10.55 -13.03
C ILE A 209 -14.73 11.90 -13.67
N GLU A 210 -15.08 12.87 -12.85
CA GLU A 210 -15.25 14.26 -13.26
C GLU A 210 -14.19 15.16 -12.63
N PHE A 211 -13.80 16.20 -13.36
CA PHE A 211 -12.80 17.17 -12.91
C PHE A 211 -13.43 18.53 -12.73
N TYR A 212 -13.11 19.18 -11.61
CA TYR A 212 -13.60 20.47 -11.22
C TYR A 212 -12.43 21.41 -10.94
N TYR A 213 -12.47 22.62 -11.46
CA TYR A 213 -11.46 23.65 -11.21
C TYR A 213 -12.06 24.83 -10.45
N ASN A 214 -11.22 25.51 -9.67
CA ASN A 214 -11.62 26.72 -8.99
C ASN A 214 -11.77 27.88 -10.00
N SER A 215 -13.00 28.27 -10.27
CA SER A 215 -13.34 29.38 -11.19
C SER A 215 -13.32 30.75 -10.51
N GLY A 216 -13.22 30.79 -9.17
CA GLY A 216 -13.32 32.01 -8.37
C GLY A 216 -14.73 32.63 -8.34
N ASN A 217 -15.76 31.89 -8.73
CA ASN A 217 -17.14 32.32 -8.61
C ASN A 217 -17.52 32.49 -7.14
N VAL A 218 -18.21 33.59 -6.81
CA VAL A 218 -18.57 33.92 -5.42
C VAL A 218 -19.66 33.03 -4.86
N ASP A 219 -20.58 32.57 -5.72
CA ASP A 219 -21.71 31.76 -5.29
C ASP A 219 -21.31 30.28 -5.08
N PHE A 220 -20.50 29.75 -5.99
CA PHE A 220 -19.94 28.38 -5.87
C PHE A 220 -18.58 28.35 -6.61
N PRO A 221 -17.48 28.08 -5.92
CA PRO A 221 -16.15 28.30 -6.48
C PRO A 221 -15.69 27.27 -7.52
N PHE A 222 -16.30 26.10 -7.60
CA PHE A 222 -15.84 25.01 -8.45
C PHE A 222 -16.74 24.78 -9.67
N ASP A 223 -16.17 24.96 -10.86
CA ASP A 223 -16.84 24.68 -12.14
C ASP A 223 -16.33 23.39 -12.75
N ARG A 224 -17.23 22.62 -13.38
CA ARG A 224 -16.91 21.36 -14.02
C ARG A 224 -16.10 21.58 -15.32
N ASN A 225 -15.04 20.82 -15.51
CA ASN A 225 -14.33 20.72 -16.77
C ASN A 225 -15.08 19.77 -17.73
N ASN A 226 -15.98 20.31 -18.53
CA ASN A 226 -16.89 19.53 -19.39
C ASN A 226 -16.18 18.66 -20.46
N GLY A 227 -14.91 18.92 -20.75
CA GLY A 227 -14.13 18.16 -21.74
C GLY A 227 -13.29 17.02 -21.16
N ALA A 228 -13.30 16.85 -19.84
CA ALA A 228 -12.36 15.99 -19.13
C ALA A 228 -12.98 14.72 -18.51
N THR A 229 -14.31 14.58 -18.56
CA THR A 229 -15.01 13.42 -17.96
C THR A 229 -14.50 12.08 -18.53
N GLN A 230 -14.26 11.11 -17.64
CA GLN A 230 -13.84 9.76 -18.00
C GLN A 230 -14.93 8.74 -17.62
N GLU A 231 -15.15 7.75 -18.51
CA GLU A 231 -16.12 6.65 -18.30
C GLU A 231 -15.47 5.47 -17.57
N ILE A 232 -14.89 5.75 -16.42
CA ILE A 232 -14.33 4.78 -15.49
C ILE A 232 -14.50 5.33 -14.08
N GLY A 233 -14.84 4.48 -13.13
CA GLY A 233 -14.99 4.86 -11.73
C GLY A 233 -14.27 3.90 -10.80
N THR A 234 -14.48 4.05 -9.50
CA THR A 234 -13.96 3.17 -8.47
C THR A 234 -15.08 2.73 -7.52
N LYS A 235 -14.87 1.60 -6.84
CA LYS A 235 -15.78 1.12 -5.79
C LYS A 235 -15.21 1.25 -4.38
N SER A 236 -13.94 1.66 -4.27
CA SER A 236 -13.26 1.81 -2.99
C SER A 236 -12.74 3.23 -2.82
N THR A 237 -13.22 3.94 -1.83
CA THR A 237 -12.73 5.26 -1.42
C THR A 237 -11.23 5.23 -1.15
N ARG A 238 -10.76 4.17 -0.51
CA ARG A 238 -9.36 4.01 -0.11
C ARG A 238 -8.48 3.36 -1.18
N SER A 239 -9.00 3.13 -2.38
CA SER A 239 -8.18 2.68 -3.51
C SER A 239 -7.47 3.81 -4.23
N VAL A 240 -7.96 5.04 -4.07
CA VAL A 240 -7.38 6.22 -4.70
C VAL A 240 -6.18 6.70 -3.89
N ALA A 241 -5.00 6.72 -4.53
CA ALA A 241 -3.77 7.17 -3.88
C ALA A 241 -2.94 8.03 -4.84
N LYS A 242 -2.60 9.23 -4.37
CA LYS A 242 -1.68 10.12 -5.07
C LYS A 242 -0.25 9.75 -4.72
N ILE A 243 0.52 9.42 -5.75
CA ILE A 243 1.92 9.01 -5.61
C ILE A 243 2.74 9.84 -6.61
N ASP A 244 3.64 10.65 -6.08
CA ASP A 244 4.32 11.67 -6.88
C ASP A 244 3.25 12.60 -7.50
N ASP A 245 3.25 12.83 -8.78
CA ASP A 245 2.26 13.67 -9.49
C ASP A 245 1.13 12.86 -10.15
N LYS A 246 1.01 11.58 -9.87
CA LYS A 246 0.01 10.68 -10.48
C LYS A 246 -0.95 10.12 -9.45
N VAL A 247 -2.18 9.90 -9.87
CA VAL A 247 -3.19 9.24 -9.04
C VAL A 247 -3.43 7.84 -9.55
N TYR A 248 -3.20 6.86 -8.69
CA TYR A 248 -3.45 5.43 -8.92
C TYR A 248 -4.75 5.03 -8.25
N PHE A 249 -5.49 4.11 -8.86
CA PHE A 249 -6.75 3.63 -8.30
C PHE A 249 -7.14 2.25 -8.86
N ILE A 250 -8.00 1.55 -8.14
CA ILE A 250 -8.66 0.34 -8.64
C ILE A 250 -9.96 0.80 -9.31
N GLY A 251 -10.00 0.71 -10.63
CA GLY A 251 -11.14 1.13 -11.41
C GLY A 251 -11.88 -0.02 -12.05
N SER A 252 -13.14 0.21 -12.39
CA SER A 252 -13.93 -0.68 -13.24
C SER A 252 -14.74 0.13 -14.24
N THR A 253 -14.78 -0.35 -15.48
CA THR A 253 -15.73 0.14 -16.47
C THR A 253 -17.09 -0.50 -16.25
N TYR A 254 -18.12 -0.02 -16.96
CA TYR A 254 -19.49 -0.49 -16.80
C TYR A 254 -19.65 -2.02 -16.90
N ASP A 255 -18.94 -2.65 -17.83
CA ASP A 255 -19.00 -4.10 -18.12
C ASP A 255 -17.72 -4.84 -17.70
N GLY A 256 -16.78 -4.15 -17.03
CA GLY A 256 -15.45 -4.67 -16.74
C GLY A 256 -15.27 -5.15 -15.30
N ASP A 257 -14.38 -6.10 -15.15
CA ASP A 257 -13.82 -6.47 -13.84
C ASP A 257 -12.90 -5.36 -13.32
N ALA A 258 -12.61 -5.40 -12.02
CA ALA A 258 -11.69 -4.46 -11.39
C ALA A 258 -10.26 -4.63 -11.93
N SER A 259 -9.62 -3.53 -12.26
CA SER A 259 -8.23 -3.47 -12.73
C SER A 259 -7.54 -2.24 -12.13
N VAL A 260 -6.21 -2.19 -12.16
CA VAL A 260 -5.47 -1.03 -11.65
C VAL A 260 -5.16 -0.07 -12.78
N TYR A 261 -5.41 1.19 -12.52
CA TYR A 261 -5.20 2.30 -13.45
C TYR A 261 -4.43 3.43 -12.77
N PHE A 262 -3.86 4.32 -13.58
CA PHE A 262 -3.47 5.64 -13.14
C PHE A 262 -3.99 6.72 -14.08
N LEU A 263 -4.18 7.93 -13.54
CA LEU A 263 -4.53 9.10 -14.33
C LEU A 263 -3.27 9.73 -14.95
N ASN A 264 -3.31 9.93 -16.25
CA ASN A 264 -2.31 10.66 -17.03
C ASN A 264 -3.00 11.88 -17.67
N GLY A 265 -2.99 13.01 -16.96
CA GLY A 265 -3.88 14.12 -17.26
C GLY A 265 -5.33 13.69 -17.12
N TYR A 266 -6.13 13.90 -18.18
CA TYR A 266 -7.54 13.49 -18.21
C TYR A 266 -7.78 12.09 -18.79
N GLN A 267 -6.74 11.29 -18.93
CA GLN A 267 -6.88 9.92 -19.45
C GLN A 267 -6.46 8.91 -18.39
N TYR A 268 -7.13 7.78 -18.38
CA TYR A 268 -6.72 6.65 -17.55
C TYR A 268 -5.90 5.64 -18.37
N VAL A 269 -4.89 5.07 -17.74
CA VAL A 269 -4.02 4.06 -18.33
C VAL A 269 -4.02 2.83 -17.43
N LYS A 270 -4.35 1.68 -18.01
CA LYS A 270 -4.32 0.40 -17.30
C LYS A 270 -2.86 -0.03 -17.07
N VAL A 271 -2.54 -0.44 -15.83
CA VAL A 271 -1.22 -0.96 -15.44
C VAL A 271 -1.25 -2.40 -14.97
N SER A 272 -2.41 -2.92 -14.58
CA SER A 272 -2.54 -4.32 -14.20
C SER A 272 -2.57 -5.23 -15.42
N ASN A 273 -2.13 -6.47 -15.21
CA ASN A 273 -2.23 -7.57 -16.17
C ASN A 273 -3.27 -8.59 -15.69
N ASP A 274 -3.57 -9.58 -16.52
CA ASP A 274 -4.59 -10.59 -16.20
C ASP A 274 -4.34 -11.36 -14.91
N ALA A 275 -3.08 -11.56 -14.52
CA ALA A 275 -2.74 -12.22 -13.26
C ALA A 275 -3.12 -11.35 -12.06
N ILE A 276 -2.83 -10.05 -12.11
CA ILE A 276 -3.20 -9.09 -11.07
C ILE A 276 -4.71 -8.89 -11.05
N ASP A 277 -5.36 -8.78 -12.20
CA ASP A 277 -6.83 -8.67 -12.28
C ASP A 277 -7.52 -9.88 -11.63
N ASN A 278 -6.98 -11.09 -11.82
CA ASN A 278 -7.48 -12.29 -11.15
C ASN A 278 -7.26 -12.25 -9.63
N LEU A 279 -6.10 -11.75 -9.16
CA LEU A 279 -5.85 -11.55 -7.73
C LEU A 279 -6.79 -10.50 -7.12
N LEU A 280 -7.18 -9.48 -7.87
CA LEU A 280 -8.17 -8.50 -7.44
C LEU A 280 -9.58 -9.09 -7.40
N LYS A 281 -9.91 -9.99 -8.33
CA LYS A 281 -11.24 -10.54 -8.49
C LYS A 281 -11.57 -11.63 -7.49
N TYR A 282 -10.60 -12.48 -7.14
CA TYR A 282 -10.82 -13.68 -6.35
C TYR A 282 -9.99 -13.71 -5.08
N THR A 283 -10.56 -14.23 -3.99
CA THR A 283 -9.90 -14.39 -2.70
C THR A 283 -9.12 -15.69 -2.58
N ASP A 284 -9.48 -16.70 -3.37
CA ASP A 284 -8.96 -18.06 -3.28
C ASP A 284 -9.00 -18.80 -4.64
N ASP A 285 -8.41 -19.98 -4.67
CA ASP A 285 -8.41 -20.86 -5.85
C ASP A 285 -9.79 -21.48 -6.14
N GLN A 286 -10.79 -21.28 -5.30
CA GLN A 286 -12.17 -21.70 -5.50
C GLN A 286 -13.02 -20.63 -6.20
N PHE A 287 -12.39 -19.53 -6.63
CA PHE A 287 -13.01 -18.40 -7.32
C PHE A 287 -14.09 -17.68 -6.50
N THR A 288 -13.89 -17.58 -5.19
CA THR A 288 -14.72 -16.73 -4.33
C THR A 288 -14.48 -15.26 -4.70
N LEU A 289 -15.54 -14.54 -5.06
CA LEU A 289 -15.45 -13.14 -5.48
C LEU A 289 -15.03 -12.25 -4.31
N ARG A 290 -14.07 -11.36 -4.58
CA ARG A 290 -13.58 -10.38 -3.63
C ARG A 290 -14.45 -9.13 -3.61
N ASP A 291 -14.65 -8.56 -2.44
CA ASP A 291 -15.28 -7.27 -2.26
C ASP A 291 -14.23 -6.16 -2.44
N ILE A 292 -14.21 -5.56 -3.62
CA ILE A 292 -13.27 -4.48 -3.96
C ILE A 292 -13.48 -3.22 -3.12
N SER A 293 -14.68 -3.00 -2.58
CA SER A 293 -14.94 -1.84 -1.73
C SER A 293 -14.07 -1.82 -0.45
N LYS A 294 -13.55 -2.99 -0.05
CA LYS A 294 -12.65 -3.15 1.11
C LYS A 294 -11.17 -2.99 0.78
N ALA A 295 -10.83 -2.75 -0.48
CA ALA A 295 -9.45 -2.50 -0.85
C ALA A 295 -8.92 -1.24 -0.17
N ARG A 296 -7.73 -1.34 0.43
CA ARG A 296 -6.98 -0.20 0.97
C ARG A 296 -5.67 -0.08 0.20
N CYS A 297 -5.40 1.11 -0.30
CA CYS A 297 -4.23 1.34 -1.10
C CYS A 297 -3.44 2.53 -0.57
N TYR A 298 -2.14 2.47 -0.75
CA TYR A 298 -1.25 3.54 -0.33
C TYR A 298 -0.01 3.62 -1.22
N GLY A 299 0.58 4.82 -1.24
CA GLY A 299 1.89 5.03 -1.82
C GLY A 299 2.99 4.62 -0.85
N LEU A 300 3.96 3.83 -1.29
CA LEU A 300 5.14 3.46 -0.52
C LEU A 300 6.38 4.02 -1.24
N LYS A 301 7.25 4.70 -0.49
CA LYS A 301 8.55 5.16 -0.99
C LYS A 301 9.65 4.34 -0.35
N GLU A 302 10.41 3.60 -1.14
CA GLU A 302 11.51 2.76 -0.64
C GLU A 302 12.74 2.92 -1.54
N GLU A 303 13.86 3.35 -0.94
CA GLU A 303 15.16 3.51 -1.62
C GLU A 303 15.16 4.34 -2.93
N GLY A 304 14.24 5.29 -3.03
CA GLY A 304 14.09 6.15 -4.21
C GLY A 304 13.08 5.64 -5.24
N ASP A 305 12.56 4.44 -5.04
CA ASP A 305 11.45 3.90 -5.83
C ASP A 305 10.10 4.20 -5.17
N TYR A 306 9.07 4.31 -5.98
CA TYR A 306 7.69 4.50 -5.55
C TYR A 306 6.86 3.30 -5.93
N PHE A 307 5.98 2.90 -5.01
CA PHE A 307 5.09 1.76 -5.19
C PHE A 307 3.65 2.17 -4.90
N TYR A 308 2.73 1.67 -5.69
CA TYR A 308 1.33 1.61 -5.35
C TYR A 308 1.03 0.24 -4.76
N CYS A 309 0.65 0.22 -3.49
CA CYS A 309 0.41 -1.01 -2.73
C CYS A 309 -1.08 -1.19 -2.48
N ILE A 310 -1.57 -2.41 -2.67
CA ILE A 310 -2.98 -2.80 -2.52
C ILE A 310 -3.06 -3.86 -1.43
N CYS A 311 -3.87 -3.61 -0.41
CA CYS A 311 -4.12 -4.50 0.71
C CYS A 311 -5.61 -4.81 0.82
N PHE A 312 -5.91 -6.02 1.29
CA PHE A 312 -7.25 -6.42 1.69
C PHE A 312 -7.20 -6.90 3.14
N GLU A 313 -7.87 -6.19 4.03
CA GLU A 313 -7.95 -6.61 5.43
C GLU A 313 -8.77 -7.90 5.57
N ASN A 314 -8.39 -8.74 6.52
CA ASN A 314 -9.02 -10.03 6.82
C ASN A 314 -9.01 -11.05 5.66
N ASP A 315 -8.08 -10.90 4.76
CA ASP A 315 -7.86 -11.76 3.62
C ASP A 315 -6.38 -12.19 3.63
N ASN A 316 -6.11 -13.47 3.48
CA ASN A 316 -4.74 -14.00 3.46
C ASN A 316 -3.96 -13.65 2.19
N THR A 317 -4.46 -12.71 1.39
CA THR A 317 -3.77 -12.25 0.19
C THR A 317 -2.58 -11.36 0.57
N PRO A 318 -1.40 -11.61 0.02
CA PRO A 318 -0.27 -10.71 0.19
C PRO A 318 -0.58 -9.31 -0.32
N THR A 319 0.10 -8.30 0.20
CA THR A 319 0.05 -6.96 -0.36
C THR A 319 0.57 -6.98 -1.79
N ILE A 320 -0.24 -6.52 -2.73
CA ILE A 320 0.07 -6.46 -4.16
C ILE A 320 0.73 -5.10 -4.43
N CYS A 321 1.98 -5.08 -4.87
CA CYS A 321 2.73 -3.85 -5.08
C CYS A 321 3.12 -3.65 -6.55
N TYR A 322 2.81 -2.48 -7.08
CA TYR A 322 3.22 -2.02 -8.41
C TYR A 322 4.38 -1.04 -8.28
N SER A 323 5.54 -1.36 -8.86
CA SER A 323 6.66 -0.42 -8.94
C SER A 323 6.42 0.59 -10.07
N ILE A 324 6.37 1.87 -9.72
CA ILE A 324 6.11 2.95 -10.68
C ILE A 324 7.29 3.12 -11.63
N ASN A 325 8.51 2.93 -11.13
CA ASN A 325 9.74 3.12 -11.91
C ASN A 325 10.01 1.98 -12.89
N THR A 326 9.68 0.74 -12.52
CA THR A 326 9.97 -0.45 -13.35
C THR A 326 8.78 -0.96 -14.13
N GLY A 327 7.56 -0.58 -13.73
CA GLY A 327 6.32 -1.10 -14.31
C GLY A 327 6.02 -2.56 -13.94
N LEU A 328 6.68 -3.11 -12.92
CA LEU A 328 6.52 -4.49 -12.53
C LEU A 328 5.73 -4.66 -11.24
N TRP A 329 5.10 -5.82 -11.14
CA TRP A 329 4.34 -6.24 -10.00
C TRP A 329 5.13 -7.18 -9.11
N SER A 330 5.00 -7.03 -7.80
CA SER A 330 5.54 -7.93 -6.79
C SER A 330 4.52 -8.13 -5.67
N LEU A 331 4.65 -9.24 -4.97
CA LEU A 331 3.86 -9.53 -3.78
C LEU A 331 4.73 -9.27 -2.55
N ARG A 332 4.13 -8.75 -1.49
CA ARG A 332 4.81 -8.55 -0.21
C ARG A 332 3.99 -9.22 0.88
N ARG A 333 4.65 -10.10 1.61
CA ARG A 333 4.04 -10.88 2.68
C ARG A 333 4.75 -10.60 3.99
N ASP A 334 3.98 -10.34 5.03
CA ASP A 334 4.46 -10.24 6.40
C ASP A 334 4.27 -11.57 7.12
N GLN A 335 5.33 -12.33 7.29
CA GLN A 335 5.30 -13.61 8.01
C GLN A 335 5.11 -13.44 9.52
N ALA A 336 5.34 -12.23 10.06
CA ALA A 336 5.08 -11.90 11.45
C ALA A 336 3.60 -11.56 11.72
N SER A 337 2.81 -11.31 10.67
CA SER A 337 1.39 -10.96 10.78
C SER A 337 0.49 -12.17 10.58
N VAL A 338 -0.56 -12.28 11.39
CA VAL A 338 -1.59 -13.33 11.24
C VAL A 338 -2.30 -13.22 9.88
N SER A 339 -2.55 -12.02 9.42
CA SER A 339 -3.16 -11.74 8.12
C SER A 339 -2.20 -11.82 6.94
N GLN A 340 -0.89 -11.95 7.19
CA GLN A 340 0.16 -11.97 6.19
C GLN A 340 0.21 -10.73 5.27
N VAL A 341 -0.49 -9.66 5.63
CA VAL A 341 -0.47 -8.39 4.89
C VAL A 341 0.78 -7.61 5.27
N TYR A 342 1.62 -7.32 4.29
CA TYR A 342 2.83 -6.51 4.48
C TYR A 342 2.46 -5.06 4.82
N CYS A 343 3.15 -4.48 5.77
CA CYS A 343 2.96 -3.10 6.21
C CYS A 343 1.57 -2.77 6.79
N GLY A 344 0.70 -3.77 7.00
CA GLY A 344 -0.68 -3.48 7.38
C GLY A 344 -1.44 -2.78 6.24
N SER A 345 -2.59 -2.24 6.56
CA SER A 345 -3.46 -1.54 5.61
C SER A 345 -3.32 -0.01 5.66
N ILE A 346 -2.52 0.52 6.59
CA ILE A 346 -2.40 1.95 6.86
C ILE A 346 -0.94 2.34 6.96
N LYS A 347 -0.56 3.36 6.19
CA LYS A 347 0.81 3.83 6.09
C LYS A 347 0.85 5.35 5.94
N SER A 348 1.78 5.98 6.63
CA SER A 348 2.13 7.39 6.42
C SER A 348 3.66 7.55 6.31
N TYR A 349 4.12 8.56 5.58
CA TYR A 349 5.53 8.91 5.53
C TYR A 349 5.78 10.08 6.47
N ALA A 350 6.49 9.86 7.55
CA ALA A 350 6.81 10.87 8.54
C ALA A 350 8.22 10.68 9.08
N PHE A 351 8.85 11.77 9.48
CA PHE A 351 10.19 11.79 10.10
C PHE A 351 11.29 11.10 9.28
N GLY A 352 11.10 11.02 7.95
CA GLY A 352 12.02 10.33 7.06
C GLY A 352 11.80 8.82 6.92
N TYR A 353 10.75 8.26 7.56
CA TYR A 353 10.41 6.84 7.54
C TYR A 353 9.02 6.60 6.97
N ASN A 354 8.82 5.41 6.39
CA ASN A 354 7.46 4.89 6.23
C ASN A 354 7.03 4.34 7.59
N ILE A 355 6.02 4.96 8.18
CA ILE A 355 5.39 4.49 9.42
C ILE A 355 4.16 3.66 9.02
N ILE A 356 4.05 2.47 9.60
CA ILE A 356 3.00 1.51 9.29
C ILE A 356 2.28 1.10 10.57
N ALA A 357 1.00 0.77 10.44
CA ALA A 357 0.21 0.10 11.45
C ALA A 357 -0.12 -1.31 10.96
N ARG A 358 0.24 -2.34 11.72
CA ARG A 358 -0.07 -3.73 11.37
C ARG A 358 -1.55 -4.02 11.59
N SER A 359 -2.14 -4.80 10.69
CA SER A 359 -3.56 -5.17 10.73
C SER A 359 -3.89 -6.14 11.88
N ASP A 360 -2.91 -6.87 12.39
CA ASP A 360 -3.07 -7.80 13.51
C ASP A 360 -3.08 -7.13 14.90
N ALA A 361 -2.73 -5.85 15.00
CA ALA A 361 -3.00 -5.02 16.17
C ALA A 361 -4.50 -4.96 16.54
N TYR A 362 -5.36 -5.55 15.72
CA TYR A 362 -6.81 -5.61 15.88
C TYR A 362 -7.30 -6.71 16.83
N LEU A 363 -6.48 -7.68 17.19
CA LEU A 363 -6.94 -8.89 17.87
C LEU A 363 -6.78 -8.84 19.40
N GLY A 364 -7.50 -7.91 20.04
CA GLY A 364 -7.68 -7.95 21.50
C GLY A 364 -6.61 -7.23 22.32
N SER A 365 -5.74 -6.44 21.68
CA SER A 365 -4.76 -5.61 22.40
C SER A 365 -5.30 -4.21 22.69
N SER A 366 -5.04 -3.76 23.90
CA SER A 366 -5.22 -2.36 24.31
C SER A 366 -4.04 -1.46 23.89
N ILE A 367 -2.98 -2.05 23.33
CA ILE A 367 -1.77 -1.33 22.91
C ILE A 367 -1.73 -1.28 21.39
N VAL A 368 -1.64 -0.08 20.84
CA VAL A 368 -1.34 0.15 19.44
C VAL A 368 0.16 0.33 19.28
N THR A 369 0.79 -0.49 18.44
CA THR A 369 2.20 -0.34 18.08
C THR A 369 2.32 0.07 16.63
N LEU A 370 2.96 1.20 16.39
CA LEU A 370 3.36 1.65 15.07
C LEU A 370 4.79 1.18 14.79
N TYR A 371 5.05 0.85 13.55
CA TYR A 371 6.35 0.35 13.12
C TYR A 371 6.96 1.28 12.07
N SER A 372 8.28 1.46 12.11
CA SER A 372 9.01 2.17 11.08
C SER A 372 9.75 1.19 10.17
N MET A 373 9.60 1.36 8.87
CA MET A 373 10.41 0.62 7.90
C MET A 373 11.81 1.23 7.87
N LYS A 374 12.82 0.40 8.14
CA LYS A 374 14.21 0.84 8.14
C LYS A 374 14.99 0.25 6.99
N ARG A 375 15.69 1.11 6.29
CA ARG A 375 16.65 0.70 5.27
C ARG A 375 17.71 -0.25 5.87
N GLY A 376 17.85 -1.43 5.27
CA GLY A 376 18.82 -2.43 5.70
C GLY A 376 18.36 -3.30 6.89
N ALA A 377 17.17 -3.11 7.43
CA ALA A 377 16.55 -4.09 8.29
C ALA A 377 16.24 -5.34 7.46
N ASN A 378 16.75 -6.47 7.93
CA ASN A 378 16.66 -7.75 7.23
C ASN A 378 15.61 -8.68 7.83
N THR A 379 14.90 -8.19 8.84
CA THR A 379 13.91 -8.94 9.62
C THR A 379 12.70 -8.05 9.92
N PHE A 380 11.59 -8.70 10.27
CA PHE A 380 10.43 -8.04 10.84
C PHE A 380 10.49 -8.19 12.36
N LEU A 381 10.55 -7.08 13.09
CA LEU A 381 10.46 -7.06 14.55
C LEU A 381 9.03 -6.78 14.97
N SER A 382 8.37 -7.76 15.59
CA SER A 382 7.06 -7.59 16.23
C SER A 382 7.20 -7.49 17.75
N VAL A 383 6.15 -7.03 18.41
CA VAL A 383 6.05 -7.00 19.87
C VAL A 383 5.07 -8.09 20.30
N ASP A 384 5.50 -8.98 21.19
CA ASP A 384 4.60 -9.87 21.91
C ASP A 384 3.81 -9.04 22.93
N GLU A 385 2.54 -8.86 22.66
CA GLU A 385 1.66 -8.01 23.47
C GLU A 385 1.45 -8.53 24.90
N SER A 386 1.64 -9.83 25.12
CA SER A 386 1.48 -10.45 26.42
C SER A 386 2.70 -10.25 27.34
N THR A 387 3.89 -10.18 26.75
CA THR A 387 5.17 -10.09 27.48
C THR A 387 5.89 -8.76 27.25
N GLY A 388 5.54 -8.01 26.21
CA GLY A 388 6.27 -6.82 25.76
C GLY A 388 7.63 -7.15 25.12
N ALA A 389 7.92 -8.42 24.87
CA ALA A 389 9.18 -8.84 24.28
C ALA A 389 9.17 -8.64 22.77
N TYR A 390 10.35 -8.34 22.22
CA TYR A 390 10.52 -8.30 20.76
C TYR A 390 10.67 -9.72 20.21
N ILE A 391 9.90 -10.01 19.14
CA ILE A 391 10.00 -11.24 18.37
C ILE A 391 10.53 -10.89 17.00
N GLU A 392 11.64 -11.53 16.62
CA GLU A 392 12.25 -11.35 15.31
C GLU A 392 11.79 -12.45 14.34
N HIS A 393 11.39 -12.03 13.14
CA HIS A 393 10.94 -12.89 12.06
C HIS A 393 11.78 -12.64 10.82
N ASN A 394 12.32 -13.69 10.24
CA ASN A 394 13.06 -13.60 8.98
C ASN A 394 12.11 -13.22 7.83
N ILE A 395 12.63 -12.48 6.86
CA ILE A 395 11.90 -12.15 5.64
C ILE A 395 12.15 -13.25 4.61
N GLU A 396 11.14 -14.07 4.35
CA GLU A 396 11.19 -15.09 3.31
C GLU A 396 11.07 -14.44 1.92
N CYS A 397 12.10 -14.61 1.10
CA CYS A 397 12.11 -14.17 -0.29
C CYS A 397 11.78 -15.33 -1.20
N LEU A 398 10.91 -15.10 -2.19
CA LEU A 398 10.52 -16.09 -3.18
C LEU A 398 10.61 -15.52 -4.59
N LEU A 399 11.23 -16.29 -5.49
CA LEU A 399 11.26 -16.01 -6.92
C LEU A 399 10.93 -17.28 -7.70
N ILE A 400 9.86 -17.25 -8.48
CA ILE A 400 9.52 -18.30 -9.43
C ILE A 400 9.81 -17.76 -10.83
N LEU A 401 10.73 -18.43 -11.53
CA LEU A 401 11.13 -18.03 -12.88
C LEU A 401 10.11 -18.51 -13.94
N PRO A 402 10.07 -17.85 -15.09
CA PRO A 402 9.26 -18.31 -16.22
C PRO A 402 9.64 -19.71 -16.67
N HIS A 403 8.73 -20.36 -17.38
CA HIS A 403 8.93 -21.67 -18.00
C HIS A 403 10.11 -21.69 -18.97
N ILE A 404 10.92 -22.72 -18.86
CA ILE A 404 12.03 -23.00 -19.78
C ILE A 404 11.69 -24.25 -20.56
N SER A 405 11.47 -24.08 -21.86
CA SER A 405 11.14 -25.16 -22.79
C SER A 405 11.78 -24.93 -24.16
N ALA A 406 12.00 -25.96 -24.92
CA ALA A 406 12.57 -25.92 -26.27
C ALA A 406 11.68 -26.70 -27.24
N GLU A 407 10.66 -26.04 -27.81
CA GLU A 407 9.77 -26.63 -28.82
C GLU A 407 9.23 -28.02 -28.44
N ASN A 408 8.85 -28.22 -27.17
CA ASN A 408 8.40 -29.49 -26.61
C ASN A 408 9.44 -30.64 -26.65
N LYS A 409 10.71 -30.35 -26.90
CA LYS A 409 11.82 -31.33 -26.81
C LYS A 409 12.31 -31.43 -25.37
N ASN A 410 12.91 -32.56 -25.03
CA ASN A 410 13.61 -32.71 -23.76
C ASN A 410 14.85 -31.81 -23.75
N ILE A 411 15.00 -31.03 -22.69
CA ILE A 411 16.19 -30.25 -22.39
C ILE A 411 16.90 -30.88 -21.18
N GLN A 412 18.20 -31.09 -21.29
CA GLN A 412 19.05 -31.47 -20.16
C GLN A 412 19.69 -30.21 -19.59
N ILE A 413 19.48 -29.96 -18.32
CA ILE A 413 20.05 -28.80 -17.63
C ILE A 413 21.28 -29.27 -16.88
N ASN A 414 22.47 -28.79 -17.33
CA ASN A 414 23.74 -29.13 -16.76
C ASN A 414 23.97 -28.39 -15.44
N TYR A 415 23.68 -27.06 -15.41
CA TYR A 415 23.73 -26.29 -14.18
C TYR A 415 22.82 -25.07 -14.21
N PHE A 416 22.56 -24.59 -13.01
CA PHE A 416 21.94 -23.29 -12.72
C PHE A 416 22.91 -22.51 -11.80
N GLU A 417 23.21 -21.27 -12.12
CA GLU A 417 24.08 -20.40 -11.34
C GLU A 417 23.47 -19.02 -11.19
N MET A 418 23.48 -18.49 -9.97
CA MET A 418 23.03 -17.13 -9.67
C MET A 418 24.21 -16.19 -9.47
N ASP A 419 24.13 -15.01 -10.10
CA ASP A 419 24.95 -13.88 -9.73
C ASP A 419 24.17 -13.04 -8.72
N ILE A 420 24.67 -13.05 -7.49
CA ILE A 420 24.05 -12.38 -6.33
C ILE A 420 25.13 -11.63 -5.56
N GLN A 421 24.73 -10.79 -4.61
CA GLN A 421 25.64 -10.24 -3.63
C GLN A 421 26.19 -11.39 -2.76
N LYS A 422 27.51 -11.57 -2.78
CA LYS A 422 28.22 -12.69 -2.14
C LYS A 422 29.00 -12.21 -0.93
N GLY A 423 29.30 -13.15 -0.01
CA GLY A 423 30.13 -12.84 1.16
C GLY A 423 29.41 -11.91 2.14
N VAL A 424 28.13 -12.12 2.33
CA VAL A 424 27.22 -11.30 3.16
C VAL A 424 26.88 -11.95 4.50
N GLY A 425 27.53 -13.06 4.86
CA GLY A 425 27.35 -13.70 6.16
C GLY A 425 27.53 -12.69 7.29
N ASN A 426 26.73 -12.81 8.33
CA ASN A 426 26.79 -11.96 9.52
C ASN A 426 26.87 -12.81 10.80
N VAL A 427 26.69 -12.19 11.97
CA VAL A 427 26.77 -12.91 13.27
C VAL A 427 25.62 -13.87 13.46
N ASP A 428 24.44 -13.52 12.95
CA ASP A 428 23.19 -14.27 13.11
C ASP A 428 23.09 -15.42 12.10
N ASP A 429 23.65 -15.22 10.89
CA ASP A 429 23.76 -16.24 9.86
C ASP A 429 25.14 -16.16 9.20
N PRO A 430 26.14 -16.92 9.72
CA PRO A 430 27.52 -16.85 9.25
C PRO A 430 27.74 -17.42 7.84
N ASP A 431 26.91 -18.34 7.36
CA ASP A 431 27.04 -19.00 6.05
C ASP A 431 25.65 -19.07 5.37
N PRO A 432 25.10 -17.93 4.94
CA PRO A 432 23.75 -17.83 4.44
C PRO A 432 23.51 -18.66 3.17
N GLU A 433 22.27 -19.12 3.03
CA GLU A 433 21.89 -20.09 2.01
C GLU A 433 20.72 -19.60 1.14
N ILE A 434 20.70 -20.07 -0.11
CA ILE A 434 19.57 -19.98 -1.03
C ILE A 434 19.16 -21.39 -1.41
N THR A 435 17.87 -21.65 -1.43
CA THR A 435 17.29 -22.91 -1.82
C THR A 435 16.76 -22.83 -3.24
N LEU A 436 17.19 -23.75 -4.10
CA LEU A 436 16.70 -23.96 -5.46
C LEU A 436 15.81 -25.20 -5.47
N THR A 437 14.58 -25.05 -5.94
CA THR A 437 13.65 -26.16 -6.15
C THR A 437 13.21 -26.20 -7.62
N ILE A 438 13.12 -27.39 -8.20
CA ILE A 438 12.88 -27.56 -9.63
C ILE A 438 11.57 -28.29 -9.85
N SER A 439 10.71 -27.70 -10.67
CA SER A 439 9.57 -28.38 -11.27
C SER A 439 9.94 -28.85 -12.67
N ARG A 440 9.49 -30.07 -13.04
CA ARG A 440 9.69 -30.69 -14.36
C ARG A 440 8.39 -30.90 -15.13
N ASP A 441 7.29 -30.39 -14.58
CA ASP A 441 5.91 -30.53 -15.09
C ASP A 441 5.21 -29.19 -15.23
N GLY A 442 5.99 -28.13 -15.49
CA GLY A 442 5.43 -26.80 -15.70
C GLY A 442 4.93 -26.12 -14.42
N GLY A 443 5.55 -26.38 -13.27
CA GLY A 443 5.20 -25.73 -12.01
C GLY A 443 4.12 -26.43 -11.19
N MET A 444 3.63 -27.61 -11.63
CA MET A 444 2.58 -28.34 -10.92
C MET A 444 3.11 -29.04 -9.68
N THR A 445 4.27 -29.68 -9.76
CA THR A 445 4.95 -30.28 -8.62
C THR A 445 6.41 -29.87 -8.57
N TYR A 446 6.95 -29.78 -7.36
CA TYR A 446 8.34 -29.39 -7.12
C TYR A 446 9.11 -30.56 -6.49
N GLY A 447 10.35 -30.75 -6.95
CA GLY A 447 11.25 -31.77 -6.42
C GLY A 447 11.86 -31.41 -5.07
N ASN A 448 12.88 -32.17 -4.65
CA ASN A 448 13.60 -31.86 -3.42
C ASN A 448 14.40 -30.56 -3.55
N PRO A 449 14.48 -29.75 -2.48
CA PRO A 449 15.25 -28.53 -2.45
C PRO A 449 16.77 -28.82 -2.56
N ILE A 450 17.47 -27.96 -3.26
CA ILE A 450 18.94 -27.97 -3.42
C ILE A 450 19.46 -26.69 -2.77
N THR A 451 20.30 -26.84 -1.76
CA THR A 451 20.90 -25.71 -1.04
C THR A 451 22.13 -25.19 -1.76
N MET A 452 22.19 -23.88 -1.97
CA MET A 452 23.33 -23.16 -2.54
C MET A 452 23.82 -22.11 -1.52
N LYS A 453 25.13 -22.11 -1.22
CA LYS A 453 25.71 -21.22 -0.23
C LYS A 453 26.04 -19.86 -0.83
N MET A 454 25.69 -18.78 -0.12
CA MET A 454 26.01 -17.40 -0.51
C MET A 454 27.43 -16.99 -0.11
N GLY A 455 28.04 -17.73 0.82
CA GLY A 455 29.38 -17.54 1.33
C GLY A 455 29.46 -16.73 2.61
N THR A 456 30.40 -17.12 3.46
CA THR A 456 30.71 -16.41 4.71
C THR A 456 31.18 -14.99 4.45
N ASP A 457 31.19 -14.14 5.46
CA ASP A 457 31.66 -12.75 5.36
C ASP A 457 33.04 -12.67 4.65
N GLY A 458 33.12 -11.81 3.64
CA GLY A 458 34.31 -11.64 2.83
C GLY A 458 34.57 -12.72 1.74
N SER A 459 33.70 -13.74 1.62
CA SER A 459 33.87 -14.82 0.61
C SER A 459 33.32 -14.41 -0.77
N TYR A 460 33.83 -13.34 -1.35
CA TYR A 460 33.31 -12.74 -2.61
C TYR A 460 33.49 -13.61 -3.86
N LYS A 461 34.28 -14.71 -3.79
CA LYS A 461 34.49 -15.63 -4.90
C LYS A 461 33.60 -16.86 -4.90
N GLN A 462 32.68 -16.97 -3.92
CA GLN A 462 31.72 -18.06 -3.83
C GLN A 462 30.87 -18.14 -5.12
N ARG A 463 30.71 -19.35 -5.64
CA ARG A 463 29.75 -19.63 -6.73
C ARG A 463 28.45 -20.15 -6.14
N VAL A 464 27.36 -19.46 -6.44
CA VAL A 464 26.02 -19.87 -6.02
C VAL A 464 25.43 -20.69 -7.15
N ARG A 465 25.71 -22.00 -7.12
CA ARG A 465 25.49 -22.89 -8.26
C ARG A 465 25.00 -24.26 -7.83
N ALA A 466 24.09 -24.81 -8.63
CA ALA A 466 23.63 -26.19 -8.56
C ALA A 466 23.89 -26.89 -9.89
N ASP A 467 24.45 -28.11 -9.83
CA ASP A 467 24.86 -28.91 -10.98
C ASP A 467 23.99 -30.15 -11.16
N MET A 468 23.98 -30.74 -12.38
CA MET A 468 23.28 -31.99 -12.71
C MET A 468 21.79 -31.98 -12.43
N LEU A 469 21.09 -31.01 -12.96
CA LEU A 469 19.68 -30.75 -12.63
C LEU A 469 18.68 -31.66 -13.38
N GLY A 470 19.18 -32.55 -14.25
CA GLY A 470 18.37 -33.53 -14.96
C GLY A 470 17.72 -33.00 -16.23
N CYS A 471 16.72 -33.70 -16.74
CA CYS A 471 16.04 -33.33 -17.97
C CYS A 471 14.54 -33.25 -17.82
N SER A 472 13.91 -32.40 -18.63
CA SER A 472 12.45 -32.24 -18.75
C SER A 472 12.08 -31.55 -20.05
N ARG A 473 10.81 -31.51 -20.38
CA ARG A 473 10.30 -30.72 -21.52
C ARG A 473 9.87 -29.30 -21.12
N ASP A 474 9.50 -29.14 -19.86
CA ASP A 474 9.04 -27.88 -19.29
C ASP A 474 9.58 -27.77 -17.86
N THR A 475 10.52 -26.87 -17.65
CA THR A 475 11.18 -26.67 -16.37
C THR A 475 10.79 -25.31 -15.80
N VAL A 476 10.46 -25.32 -14.51
CA VAL A 476 10.27 -24.09 -13.70
C VAL A 476 11.20 -24.13 -12.51
N PHE A 477 11.94 -23.06 -12.29
CA PHE A 477 12.78 -22.88 -11.11
C PHE A 477 12.07 -22.03 -10.06
N LYS A 478 12.10 -22.52 -8.82
CA LYS A 478 11.68 -21.78 -7.64
C LYS A 478 12.90 -21.56 -6.74
N ILE A 479 13.13 -20.32 -6.34
CA ILE A 479 14.27 -19.87 -5.56
C ILE A 479 13.74 -19.23 -4.30
N GLU A 480 14.23 -19.65 -3.15
CA GLU A 480 13.79 -19.21 -1.83
C GLU A 480 14.99 -18.91 -0.94
N SER A 481 14.85 -17.90 -0.07
CA SER A 481 15.80 -17.62 1.00
C SER A 481 15.11 -16.88 2.14
N ASP A 482 15.37 -17.34 3.36
CA ASP A 482 14.95 -16.74 4.63
C ASP A 482 16.14 -16.21 5.45
N SER A 483 17.36 -16.33 4.93
CA SER A 483 18.56 -15.87 5.62
C SER A 483 18.50 -14.36 5.95
N PRO A 484 18.71 -13.95 7.23
CA PRO A 484 18.60 -12.56 7.68
C PRO A 484 19.84 -11.73 7.30
N VAL A 485 20.25 -11.80 6.05
CA VAL A 485 21.37 -11.04 5.47
C VAL A 485 20.87 -10.15 4.34
N GLN A 486 21.65 -9.15 3.96
CA GLN A 486 21.32 -8.36 2.79
C GLN A 486 21.27 -9.24 1.54
N GLN A 487 20.17 -9.17 0.81
CA GLN A 487 19.99 -9.97 -0.40
C GLN A 487 19.79 -9.07 -1.62
N GLU A 488 20.70 -9.22 -2.58
CA GLU A 488 20.61 -8.60 -3.90
C GLU A 488 20.90 -9.66 -4.96
N TRP A 489 19.94 -9.92 -5.84
CA TRP A 489 20.01 -10.92 -6.90
C TRP A 489 20.08 -10.21 -8.25
N PHE A 490 21.15 -10.41 -9.02
CA PHE A 490 21.39 -9.67 -10.25
C PHE A 490 20.88 -10.40 -11.47
N THR A 491 21.32 -11.67 -11.65
CA THR A 491 20.95 -12.48 -12.81
C THR A 491 21.09 -13.96 -12.52
N ALA A 492 20.46 -14.79 -13.33
CA ALA A 492 20.63 -16.23 -13.29
C ALA A 492 21.07 -16.74 -14.65
N TYR A 493 21.96 -17.72 -14.64
CA TYR A 493 22.49 -18.40 -15.81
C TYR A 493 22.11 -19.86 -15.77
N ILE A 494 21.71 -20.40 -16.91
CA ILE A 494 21.49 -21.83 -17.12
C ILE A 494 22.34 -22.31 -18.27
N ASP A 495 22.91 -23.50 -18.12
CA ASP A 495 23.52 -24.24 -19.19
C ASP A 495 22.70 -25.47 -19.50
N TYR A 496 22.24 -25.58 -20.71
CA TYR A 496 21.36 -26.66 -21.13
C TYR A 496 21.66 -27.17 -22.52
N GLU A 497 21.32 -28.42 -22.77
CA GLU A 497 21.38 -29.06 -24.08
C GLU A 497 20.02 -29.54 -24.50
N VAL A 498 19.63 -29.30 -25.76
CA VAL A 498 18.42 -29.84 -26.35
C VAL A 498 18.73 -31.26 -26.83
N MET A 499 18.01 -32.24 -26.28
CA MET A 499 18.20 -33.64 -26.64
C MET A 499 17.59 -33.90 -28.02
N SER A 500 18.36 -34.52 -28.89
CA SER A 500 17.83 -35.10 -30.13
C SER A 500 16.95 -36.29 -29.77
N GLU A 501 15.73 -36.37 -30.33
CA GLU A 501 14.91 -37.56 -30.21
C GLU A 501 15.59 -38.78 -30.79
#